data_3d685108262632e3dafbee962d1fbe6b
#
_entry.id   3d685108262632e3dafbee962d1fbe6b
#
_cell.length_a   1.000
_cell.length_b   1.000
_cell.length_c   1.000
_cell.angle_alpha   90.00
_cell.angle_beta   90.00
_cell.angle_gamma   90.00
#
_symmetry.space_group_name_H-M   'P 1'
#
loop_
_entity.id
_entity.type
_entity.pdbx_description
1 polymer ?
#
loop_
_entity_poly.entity_id
_entity_poly.type
_entity_poly.pdbx_seq_one_letter_code
_entity_poly.pdbx_strand_id
1 'polypeptide(L)'
;MQKLFTTTIILTLILTGAYADITMTGDARVRPRLDIVDLGSYGNRTDNIYYFYRARLNIAADIGDGYFFKTKLGYNGAANFAKFGTGTLPTGISLSSAGRSSLSFMEVYFGHQSKTYGWAAGIIPVPHNPLLDMHFYPGKMANIPWLLYNNAAASGFDFNYMLAGGKFDIKVLVDNNDGVKVSSEGDVIDSLTTTDQYSFDASYSIALAGIKVTPQLLMTISDEGDPAPLTYGAGLALPKVAGFGTSAYFGMTSQNADDTDAYTGWIARAKLVGKLGPGALTAWYDMATYTPDADALEPTKTSFMWISYTYTLHKSDKGAVTLAPTYRLYTQKTEGSLDYARTNIELTTQITFK
;
A
#
# COMPACT_ATOMS: atom_id res chain seq x y z
N MET A 1 14.42 17.15 27.68
CA MET A 1 13.09 17.14 28.31
C MET A 1 12.05 16.31 27.53
N GLN A 2 11.92 16.46 26.20
CA GLN A 2 10.97 15.66 25.41
C GLN A 2 11.12 14.14 25.54
N LYS A 3 12.35 13.62 25.54
CA LYS A 3 12.59 12.15 25.66
C LYS A 3 12.16 11.57 27.01
N LEU A 4 12.25 12.36 28.08
CA LEU A 4 11.81 11.92 29.43
C LEU A 4 10.28 11.88 29.52
N PHE A 5 9.59 12.81 28.85
CA PHE A 5 8.12 12.87 28.82
C PHE A 5 7.51 11.66 28.09
N THR A 6 8.10 11.26 26.97
CA THR A 6 7.62 10.12 26.18
C THR A 6 7.80 8.81 26.92
N THR A 7 8.95 8.63 27.62
CA THR A 7 9.21 7.43 28.43
C THR A 7 8.29 7.35 29.64
N THR A 8 7.99 8.47 30.28
CA THR A 8 7.07 8.53 31.44
C THR A 8 5.63 8.21 31.05
N ILE A 9 5.14 8.69 29.91
CA ILE A 9 3.78 8.38 29.43
C ILE A 9 3.64 6.88 29.14
N ILE A 10 4.63 6.25 28.51
CA ILE A 10 4.61 4.80 28.24
C ILE A 10 4.65 4.01 29.54
N LEU A 11 5.46 4.43 30.51
CA LEU A 11 5.57 3.76 31.81
C LEU A 11 4.30 3.96 32.67
N THR A 12 3.67 5.12 32.61
CA THR A 12 2.44 5.41 33.37
C THR A 12 1.23 4.63 32.83
N LEU A 13 1.15 4.41 31.51
CA LEU A 13 0.12 3.56 30.88
C LEU A 13 0.24 2.08 31.28
N ILE A 14 1.44 1.63 31.65
CA ILE A 14 1.68 0.26 32.13
C ILE A 14 1.34 0.13 33.63
N LEU A 15 1.43 1.21 34.40
CA LEU A 15 1.29 1.19 35.87
C LEU A 15 -0.09 1.57 36.41
N THR A 16 -0.88 2.29 35.65
CA THR A 16 -2.28 2.54 35.99
C THR A 16 -3.11 1.44 35.39
N GLY A 17 -3.67 0.54 36.18
CA GLY A 17 -4.56 -0.55 35.74
C GLY A 17 -5.77 -0.07 34.95
N ALA A 18 -5.53 0.62 33.83
CA ALA A 18 -6.53 0.86 32.80
C ALA A 18 -6.82 -0.49 32.16
N TYR A 19 -8.03 -0.93 32.28
CA TYR A 19 -8.57 -2.22 31.80
C TYR A 19 -8.67 -2.29 30.25
N ALA A 20 -7.71 -1.73 29.52
CA ALA A 20 -7.63 -1.90 28.09
C ALA A 20 -6.87 -3.20 27.79
N ASP A 21 -7.51 -4.12 27.08
CA ASP A 21 -6.84 -5.31 26.57
C ASP A 21 -5.84 -4.90 25.48
N ILE A 22 -4.56 -4.93 25.80
CA ILE A 22 -3.50 -4.59 24.85
C ILE A 22 -2.98 -5.86 24.19
N THR A 23 -3.06 -5.89 22.86
CA THR A 23 -2.53 -6.96 22.03
C THR A 23 -1.33 -6.44 21.24
N MET A 24 -0.24 -7.19 21.24
CA MET A 24 0.96 -6.93 20.43
C MET A 24 1.19 -8.06 19.45
N THR A 25 1.31 -7.74 18.18
CA THR A 25 1.66 -8.72 17.13
C THR A 25 2.69 -8.10 16.19
N GLY A 26 3.37 -8.92 15.41
CA GLY A 26 4.31 -8.36 14.46
C GLY A 26 4.84 -9.34 13.43
N ASP A 27 5.63 -8.79 12.53
CA ASP A 27 6.39 -9.58 11.57
C ASP A 27 7.80 -9.02 11.34
N ALA A 28 8.73 -9.94 11.09
CA ALA A 28 10.06 -9.62 10.58
C ALA A 28 10.30 -10.42 9.29
N ARG A 29 10.95 -9.80 8.31
CA ARG A 29 11.28 -10.42 7.01
C ARG A 29 12.69 -10.10 6.59
N VAL A 30 13.33 -11.08 5.95
CA VAL A 30 14.55 -10.89 5.17
C VAL A 30 14.29 -11.40 3.76
N ARG A 31 14.76 -10.65 2.77
CA ARG A 31 14.47 -10.91 1.37
C ARG A 31 15.67 -10.61 0.49
N PRO A 32 16.50 -11.59 0.12
CA PRO A 32 17.33 -11.47 -1.06
C PRO A 32 16.45 -11.39 -2.32
N ARG A 33 16.84 -10.52 -3.25
CA ARG A 33 16.17 -10.28 -4.53
C ARG A 33 17.21 -10.19 -5.63
N LEU A 34 17.09 -11.02 -6.63
CA LEU A 34 17.73 -10.82 -7.93
C LEU A 34 16.79 -9.94 -8.78
N ASP A 35 17.33 -8.84 -9.28
CA ASP A 35 16.62 -7.83 -10.07
C ASP A 35 17.26 -7.77 -11.45
N ILE A 36 16.50 -8.10 -12.48
CA ILE A 36 16.92 -8.13 -13.86
C ILE A 36 16.10 -7.11 -14.63
N VAL A 37 16.79 -6.09 -15.17
CA VAL A 37 16.19 -5.05 -16.01
C VAL A 37 16.61 -5.25 -17.45
N ASP A 38 15.64 -5.24 -18.35
CA ASP A 38 15.81 -5.33 -19.80
C ASP A 38 15.17 -4.10 -20.45
N LEU A 39 15.98 -3.34 -21.19
CA LEU A 39 15.58 -2.12 -21.89
C LEU A 39 15.32 -2.37 -23.39
N GLY A 40 14.99 -3.59 -23.77
CA GLY A 40 14.57 -3.95 -25.12
C GLY A 40 15.70 -3.81 -26.17
N SER A 41 15.41 -3.16 -27.30
CA SER A 41 16.27 -3.14 -28.47
C SER A 41 17.64 -2.47 -28.31
N TYR A 42 17.90 -1.78 -27.20
CA TYR A 42 19.25 -1.28 -26.90
C TYR A 42 20.19 -2.31 -26.29
N GLY A 43 19.72 -3.55 -26.07
CA GLY A 43 20.56 -4.65 -25.57
C GLY A 43 21.14 -4.43 -24.16
N ASN A 44 20.68 -3.42 -23.45
CA ASN A 44 21.16 -3.11 -22.11
C ASN A 44 20.36 -3.94 -21.09
N ARG A 45 20.85 -5.13 -20.81
CA ARG A 45 20.38 -5.94 -19.69
C ARG A 45 21.31 -5.71 -18.50
N THR A 46 20.71 -5.37 -17.36
CA THR A 46 21.42 -5.28 -16.09
C THR A 46 20.83 -6.28 -15.11
N ASP A 47 21.67 -6.89 -14.30
CA ASP A 47 21.25 -7.72 -13.18
C ASP A 47 21.93 -7.25 -11.90
N ASN A 48 21.21 -7.32 -10.79
CA ASN A 48 21.73 -6.92 -9.49
C ASN A 48 21.08 -7.72 -8.37
N ILE A 49 21.79 -7.93 -7.28
CA ILE A 49 21.27 -8.59 -6.08
C ILE A 49 21.11 -7.56 -4.98
N TYR A 50 19.90 -7.46 -4.45
CA TYR A 50 19.58 -6.63 -3.32
C TYR A 50 19.15 -7.49 -2.13
N TYR A 51 19.44 -6.99 -0.94
CA TYR A 51 18.98 -7.59 0.30
C TYR A 51 18.08 -6.61 1.01
N PHE A 52 16.86 -7.04 1.30
CA PHE A 52 15.87 -6.24 2.01
C PHE A 52 15.55 -6.84 3.36
N TYR A 53 15.21 -5.98 4.30
CA TYR A 53 14.63 -6.40 5.57
C TYR A 53 13.41 -5.54 5.92
N ARG A 54 12.56 -6.07 6.75
CA ARG A 54 11.42 -5.38 7.33
C ARG A 54 11.16 -5.89 8.73
N ALA A 55 10.83 -4.99 9.64
CA ALA A 55 10.25 -5.33 10.94
C ALA A 55 9.05 -4.43 11.19
N ARG A 56 7.95 -5.00 11.65
CA ARG A 56 6.74 -4.26 12.00
C ARG A 56 6.20 -4.76 13.32
N LEU A 57 5.71 -3.82 14.13
CA LEU A 57 5.01 -4.08 15.38
C LEU A 57 3.62 -3.45 15.27
N ASN A 58 2.59 -4.26 15.48
CA ASN A 58 1.22 -3.80 15.60
C ASN A 58 0.83 -3.83 17.08
N ILE A 59 0.24 -2.74 17.56
CA ILE A 59 -0.30 -2.62 18.91
C ILE A 59 -1.77 -2.25 18.76
N ALA A 60 -2.65 -2.99 19.43
CA ALA A 60 -4.06 -2.70 19.50
C ALA A 60 -4.49 -2.66 20.96
N ALA A 61 -5.25 -1.64 21.33
CA ALA A 61 -5.91 -1.52 22.62
C ALA A 61 -7.43 -1.55 22.40
N ASP A 62 -8.10 -2.49 23.05
CA ASP A 62 -9.55 -2.50 23.19
C ASP A 62 -9.91 -1.70 24.46
N ILE A 63 -10.69 -0.62 24.29
CA ILE A 63 -11.06 0.31 25.36
C ILE A 63 -12.42 -0.08 25.96
N GLY A 64 -13.12 -1.01 25.32
CA GLY A 64 -14.49 -1.43 25.68
C GLY A 64 -15.55 -0.73 24.84
N ASP A 65 -16.76 -1.27 24.86
CA ASP A 65 -17.93 -0.78 24.13
C ASP A 65 -17.72 -0.52 22.64
N GLY A 66 -16.75 -1.23 22.03
CA GLY A 66 -16.39 -1.08 20.61
C GLY A 66 -15.37 0.01 20.34
N TYR A 67 -14.92 0.78 21.32
CA TYR A 67 -13.85 1.76 21.15
C TYR A 67 -12.48 1.09 21.12
N PHE A 68 -11.62 1.58 20.23
CA PHE A 68 -10.30 1.02 20.06
C PHE A 68 -9.26 2.09 19.71
N PHE A 69 -7.99 1.76 19.97
CA PHE A 69 -6.82 2.44 19.43
C PHE A 69 -5.93 1.41 18.74
N LYS A 70 -5.38 1.74 17.58
CA LYS A 70 -4.46 0.87 16.83
C LYS A 70 -3.28 1.66 16.30
N THR A 71 -2.10 1.04 16.35
CA THR A 71 -0.90 1.60 15.74
C THR A 71 -0.04 0.50 15.12
N LYS A 72 0.62 0.84 14.04
CA LYS A 72 1.64 0.02 13.38
C LYS A 72 2.94 0.81 13.30
N LEU A 73 3.98 0.24 13.85
CA LEU A 73 5.35 0.76 13.79
C LEU A 73 6.15 -0.01 12.75
N GLY A 74 6.97 0.67 11.98
CA GLY A 74 7.81 0.06 10.97
C GLY A 74 8.72 1.06 10.28
N TYR A 75 9.40 0.63 9.25
CA TYR A 75 10.18 1.51 8.40
C TYR A 75 9.29 2.28 7.41
N ASN A 76 9.50 3.58 7.29
CA ASN A 76 8.78 4.42 6.32
C ASN A 76 9.43 4.34 4.94
N GLY A 77 9.12 3.29 4.21
CA GLY A 77 9.59 3.06 2.84
C GLY A 77 8.59 2.21 2.07
N ALA A 78 8.81 2.03 0.78
CA ALA A 78 7.93 1.24 -0.08
C ALA A 78 7.68 -0.16 0.51
N ALA A 79 6.42 -0.49 0.79
CA ALA A 79 5.98 -1.71 1.48
C ALA A 79 6.71 -1.96 2.82
N ASN A 80 7.22 -0.90 3.47
CA ASN A 80 7.98 -0.90 4.72
C ASN A 80 9.30 -1.70 4.69
N PHE A 81 9.89 -1.86 3.52
CA PHE A 81 11.19 -2.49 3.38
C PHE A 81 12.34 -1.49 3.40
N ALA A 82 13.42 -1.84 4.08
CA ALA A 82 14.72 -1.19 3.99
C ALA A 82 15.72 -2.09 3.26
N LYS A 83 16.71 -1.50 2.61
CA LYS A 83 17.85 -2.23 2.02
C LYS A 83 18.96 -2.42 3.05
N PHE A 84 19.64 -3.56 3.00
CA PHE A 84 20.95 -3.71 3.64
C PHE A 84 22.00 -2.93 2.84
N GLY A 85 22.98 -2.37 3.53
CA GLY A 85 24.16 -1.80 2.88
C GLY A 85 23.87 -0.54 2.05
N THR A 86 22.90 0.28 2.44
CA THR A 86 22.60 1.56 1.76
C THR A 86 23.63 2.67 2.04
N GLY A 87 24.65 2.39 2.83
CA GLY A 87 25.74 3.32 3.08
C GLY A 87 26.85 3.20 2.04
N THR A 88 27.41 4.32 1.58
CA THR A 88 28.73 4.34 0.93
C THR A 88 29.78 3.95 1.98
N LEU A 89 30.49 2.86 1.75
CA LEU A 89 31.72 2.61 2.51
C LEU A 89 32.73 3.68 2.06
N PRO A 90 33.14 4.62 2.91
CA PRO A 90 34.30 5.44 2.57
C PRO A 90 35.50 4.51 2.45
N THR A 91 36.48 4.92 1.65
CA THR A 91 37.78 4.25 1.50
C THR A 91 38.52 4.26 2.85
N GLY A 92 38.16 3.38 3.72
CA GLY A 92 38.59 3.24 5.10
C GLY A 92 37.45 2.63 5.91
N ILE A 93 37.76 1.66 6.72
CA ILE A 93 36.82 0.84 7.48
C ILE A 93 36.00 1.73 8.45
N SER A 94 34.95 2.35 7.96
CA SER A 94 33.94 2.98 8.83
C SER A 94 32.69 2.13 8.83
N LEU A 95 32.46 1.41 9.90
CA LEU A 95 31.22 0.68 10.17
C LEU A 95 30.07 1.62 10.60
N SER A 96 30.31 2.93 10.65
CA SER A 96 29.36 3.91 11.19
C SER A 96 28.21 4.26 10.25
N SER A 97 28.30 3.90 8.97
CA SER A 97 27.30 4.25 7.94
C SER A 97 26.38 3.10 7.54
N ALA A 98 26.35 2.00 8.30
CA ALA A 98 25.28 1.03 8.12
C ALA A 98 23.95 1.74 8.29
N GLY A 99 23.31 2.09 7.19
CA GLY A 99 22.07 2.86 7.15
C GLY A 99 21.03 2.21 8.05
N ARG A 100 20.91 2.73 9.26
CA ARG A 100 19.88 2.28 10.20
C ARG A 100 18.59 2.95 9.80
N SER A 101 17.57 2.15 9.50
CA SER A 101 16.26 2.66 9.23
C SER A 101 15.63 3.27 10.48
N SER A 102 15.07 4.46 10.36
CA SER A 102 14.29 5.06 11.43
C SER A 102 12.96 4.34 11.59
N LEU A 103 12.54 4.16 12.84
CA LEU A 103 11.22 3.66 13.18
C LEU A 103 10.20 4.78 12.99
N SER A 104 9.10 4.50 12.31
CA SER A 104 8.02 5.45 12.04
C SER A 104 6.66 4.84 12.37
N PHE A 105 5.71 5.69 12.68
CA PHE A 105 4.32 5.30 12.74
C PHE A 105 3.79 5.15 11.30
N MET A 106 3.44 3.93 10.94
CA MET A 106 2.87 3.60 9.63
C MET A 106 1.34 3.73 9.63
N GLU A 107 0.73 3.46 10.76
CA GLU A 107 -0.68 3.62 11.05
C GLU A 107 -0.80 4.08 12.50
N VAL A 108 -1.65 5.06 12.75
CA VAL A 108 -2.03 5.53 14.08
C VAL A 108 -3.45 6.02 14.00
N TYR A 109 -4.38 5.27 14.52
CA TYR A 109 -5.77 5.64 14.46
C TYR A 109 -6.56 5.10 15.65
N PHE A 110 -7.63 5.78 15.95
CA PHE A 110 -8.61 5.38 16.94
C PHE A 110 -10.00 5.42 16.34
N GLY A 111 -10.94 4.75 16.97
CA GLY A 111 -12.29 4.70 16.45
C GLY A 111 -13.23 3.88 17.29
N HIS A 112 -14.39 3.63 16.71
CA HIS A 112 -15.42 2.81 17.28
C HIS A 112 -15.93 1.83 16.22
N GLN A 113 -16.20 0.59 16.62
CA GLN A 113 -16.79 -0.43 15.76
C GLN A 113 -17.91 -1.14 16.48
N SER A 114 -19.11 -1.02 15.97
CA SER A 114 -20.26 -1.82 16.35
C SER A 114 -20.59 -2.87 15.29
N LYS A 115 -21.68 -3.63 15.51
CA LYS A 115 -22.19 -4.57 14.50
C LYS A 115 -22.78 -3.87 13.27
N THR A 116 -23.27 -2.64 13.43
CA THR A 116 -24.01 -1.91 12.40
C THR A 116 -23.18 -0.84 11.74
N TYR A 117 -22.36 -0.13 12.50
CA TYR A 117 -21.55 0.99 12.01
C TYR A 117 -20.19 1.02 12.68
N GLY A 118 -19.27 1.70 12.03
CA GLY A 118 -17.96 2.00 12.59
C GLY A 118 -17.42 3.30 12.03
N TRP A 119 -16.45 3.84 12.74
CA TRP A 119 -15.65 4.97 12.28
C TRP A 119 -14.23 4.87 12.84
N ALA A 120 -13.29 5.47 12.11
CA ALA A 120 -11.92 5.64 12.55
C ALA A 120 -11.35 6.98 12.07
N ALA A 121 -10.36 7.50 12.79
CA ALA A 121 -9.69 8.75 12.46
C ALA A 121 -8.19 8.63 12.78
N GLY A 122 -7.34 9.27 11.97
CA GLY A 122 -5.89 9.27 12.09
C GLY A 122 -5.19 8.82 10.81
N ILE A 123 -4.04 8.18 10.92
CA ILE A 123 -3.40 7.50 9.79
C ILE A 123 -4.04 6.12 9.65
N ILE A 124 -5.08 6.05 8.85
CA ILE A 124 -5.93 4.86 8.68
C ILE A 124 -5.41 3.93 7.59
N PRO A 125 -5.61 2.60 7.68
CA PRO A 125 -5.29 1.68 6.60
C PRO A 125 -6.22 1.90 5.39
N VAL A 126 -5.64 1.83 4.18
CA VAL A 126 -6.37 1.94 2.90
C VAL A 126 -6.20 0.64 2.11
N PRO A 127 -6.95 -0.42 2.45
CA PRO A 127 -6.75 -1.74 1.86
C PRO A 127 -7.35 -1.89 0.44
N HIS A 128 -8.03 -0.87 -0.07
CA HIS A 128 -8.83 -0.95 -1.29
C HIS A 128 -8.07 -0.65 -2.58
N ASN A 129 -6.76 -0.45 -2.51
CA ASN A 129 -5.95 -0.28 -3.72
C ASN A 129 -5.33 -1.63 -4.16
N PRO A 130 -6.00 -2.42 -5.00
CA PRO A 130 -5.56 -3.77 -5.35
C PRO A 130 -4.31 -3.80 -6.24
N LEU A 131 -3.94 -2.67 -6.86
CA LEU A 131 -2.87 -2.58 -7.86
C LEU A 131 -1.61 -1.92 -7.33
N LEU A 132 -1.53 -1.72 -6.03
CA LEU A 132 -0.37 -1.12 -5.36
C LEU A 132 0.95 -1.84 -5.70
N ASP A 133 0.90 -3.16 -5.86
CA ASP A 133 2.08 -3.94 -6.26
C ASP A 133 2.56 -3.58 -7.66
N MET A 134 1.66 -3.38 -8.62
CA MET A 134 2.01 -2.93 -9.97
C MET A 134 2.69 -1.56 -9.94
N HIS A 135 2.22 -0.65 -9.08
CA HIS A 135 2.81 0.68 -8.95
C HIS A 135 4.18 0.67 -8.28
N PHE A 136 4.35 -0.14 -7.22
CA PHE A 136 5.59 -0.12 -6.44
C PHE A 136 6.65 -1.12 -6.87
N TYR A 137 6.27 -2.19 -7.55
CA TYR A 137 7.20 -3.25 -7.88
C TYR A 137 7.28 -3.51 -9.38
N PRO A 138 8.46 -3.52 -9.87
CA PRO A 138 9.77 -3.48 -9.18
C PRO A 138 10.31 -2.10 -8.82
N GLY A 139 9.60 -1.05 -9.04
CA GLY A 139 9.95 0.31 -8.72
C GLY A 139 8.77 1.22 -9.00
N LYS A 140 8.79 2.44 -8.51
CA LYS A 140 7.77 3.43 -8.81
C LYS A 140 7.79 3.69 -10.33
N MET A 141 6.79 3.22 -11.03
CA MET A 141 6.67 3.34 -12.48
C MET A 141 5.73 4.50 -12.81
N ALA A 142 6.12 5.25 -13.82
CA ALA A 142 5.24 6.23 -14.45
C ALA A 142 4.25 5.54 -15.40
N ASN A 143 3.25 6.26 -15.86
CA ASN A 143 2.32 5.86 -16.92
C ASN A 143 1.46 4.63 -16.59
N ILE A 144 0.96 4.56 -15.37
CA ILE A 144 -0.17 3.70 -15.01
C ILE A 144 -1.35 4.57 -14.64
N PRO A 145 -2.59 4.11 -14.82
CA PRO A 145 -3.77 4.83 -14.36
C PRO A 145 -3.66 5.19 -12.89
N TRP A 146 -4.19 6.33 -12.52
CA TRP A 146 -4.10 6.85 -11.17
C TRP A 146 -4.61 5.84 -10.14
N LEU A 147 -3.84 5.68 -9.09
CA LEU A 147 -4.18 4.93 -7.90
C LEU A 147 -4.33 5.93 -6.75
N LEU A 148 -5.42 5.84 -6.02
CA LEU A 148 -5.77 6.78 -4.95
C LEU A 148 -4.62 7.00 -3.95
N TYR A 149 -3.91 5.92 -3.61
CA TYR A 149 -2.79 6.00 -2.68
C TYR A 149 -1.60 5.21 -3.16
N ASN A 150 -0.46 5.81 -2.96
CA ASN A 150 0.82 5.15 -3.10
C ASN A 150 1.27 4.46 -1.78
N ASN A 151 0.45 4.49 -0.74
CA ASN A 151 0.70 3.83 0.55
C ASN A 151 -0.48 2.95 0.95
N ALA A 152 -0.22 1.99 1.84
CA ALA A 152 -1.28 1.16 2.42
C ALA A 152 -2.03 1.86 3.56
N ALA A 153 -1.69 3.11 3.89
CA ALA A 153 -2.34 3.93 4.90
C ALA A 153 -2.23 5.41 4.53
N ALA A 154 -3.20 6.21 4.94
CA ALA A 154 -3.26 7.66 4.70
C ALA A 154 -3.95 8.37 5.87
N SER A 155 -3.70 9.68 6.01
CA SER A 155 -4.34 10.51 7.03
C SER A 155 -5.80 10.78 6.65
N GLY A 156 -6.71 10.64 7.59
CA GLY A 156 -8.13 10.91 7.31
C GLY A 156 -9.10 10.16 8.21
N PHE A 157 -10.27 9.92 7.66
CA PHE A 157 -11.43 9.36 8.34
C PHE A 157 -11.95 8.15 7.55
N ASP A 158 -12.41 7.13 8.27
CA ASP A 158 -13.07 5.93 7.74
C ASP A 158 -14.45 5.82 8.40
N PHE A 159 -15.49 5.66 7.59
CA PHE A 159 -16.86 5.43 8.04
C PHE A 159 -17.41 4.20 7.35
N ASN A 160 -17.98 3.30 8.12
CA ASN A 160 -18.63 2.13 7.56
C ASN A 160 -19.99 1.88 8.17
N TYR A 161 -20.90 1.33 7.37
CA TYR A 161 -22.28 1.04 7.77
C TYR A 161 -22.79 -0.23 7.09
N MET A 162 -23.50 -1.06 7.86
CA MET A 162 -24.17 -2.25 7.31
C MET A 162 -25.54 -1.85 6.73
N LEU A 163 -25.66 -1.98 5.40
CA LEU A 163 -26.85 -1.57 4.64
C LEU A 163 -27.31 -2.70 3.73
N ALA A 164 -28.57 -3.08 3.79
CA ALA A 164 -29.21 -4.05 2.88
C ALA A 164 -28.40 -5.37 2.71
N GLY A 165 -27.82 -5.87 3.80
CA GLY A 165 -27.03 -7.11 3.80
C GLY A 165 -25.60 -6.97 3.29
N GLY A 166 -25.19 -5.77 2.88
CA GLY A 166 -23.82 -5.44 2.50
C GLY A 166 -23.17 -4.44 3.47
N LYS A 167 -21.87 -4.19 3.25
CA LYS A 167 -21.09 -3.18 3.98
C LYS A 167 -20.81 -2.00 3.05
N PHE A 168 -21.29 -0.84 3.41
CA PHE A 168 -20.88 0.43 2.84
C PHE A 168 -19.67 0.97 3.59
N ASP A 169 -18.69 1.52 2.88
CA ASP A 169 -17.42 2.01 3.44
C ASP A 169 -17.05 3.30 2.70
N ILE A 170 -16.80 4.38 3.44
CA ILE A 170 -16.33 5.66 2.90
C ILE A 170 -15.08 6.07 3.65
N LYS A 171 -14.03 6.43 2.91
CA LYS A 171 -12.85 7.09 3.43
C LYS A 171 -12.76 8.51 2.87
N VAL A 172 -12.49 9.44 3.78
CA VAL A 172 -12.19 10.84 3.44
C VAL A 172 -10.76 11.08 3.88
N LEU A 173 -9.87 11.30 2.95
CA LEU A 173 -8.46 11.47 3.22
C LEU A 173 -8.04 12.91 2.96
N VAL A 174 -7.15 13.37 3.80
CA VAL A 174 -6.56 14.71 3.73
C VAL A 174 -5.21 14.56 3.04
N ASP A 175 -5.14 14.90 1.76
CA ASP A 175 -3.91 14.81 0.97
C ASP A 175 -3.02 16.03 1.22
N ASN A 176 -3.65 17.20 1.31
CA ASN A 176 -2.99 18.45 1.67
C ASN A 176 -3.96 19.34 2.45
N ASN A 177 -3.48 19.95 3.54
CA ASN A 177 -4.16 21.00 4.29
C ASN A 177 -3.15 21.98 4.89
N ASP A 178 -2.04 22.20 4.19
CA ASP A 178 -1.03 23.14 4.61
C ASP A 178 -1.60 24.58 4.58
N GLY A 179 -1.67 25.22 5.75
CA GLY A 179 -2.10 26.60 5.89
C GLY A 179 -1.07 27.60 5.34
N VAL A 180 -1.50 28.85 5.20
CA VAL A 180 -0.62 29.96 4.81
C VAL A 180 0.63 30.00 5.68
N LYS A 181 1.81 29.94 5.08
CA LYS A 181 3.08 30.10 5.81
C LYS A 181 3.29 31.58 6.15
N VAL A 182 3.35 31.84 7.43
CA VAL A 182 3.68 33.20 7.95
C VAL A 182 5.08 33.23 8.53
N SER A 183 5.79 34.34 8.31
CA SER A 183 7.08 34.58 8.94
C SER A 183 6.93 34.76 10.45
N SER A 184 8.06 34.74 11.18
CA SER A 184 8.07 35.08 12.61
C SER A 184 7.61 36.52 12.88
N GLU A 185 7.56 37.37 11.88
CA GLU A 185 7.10 38.76 11.93
C GLU A 185 5.63 38.92 11.52
N GLY A 186 4.95 37.82 11.14
CA GLY A 186 3.55 37.81 10.76
C GLY A 186 3.29 38.10 9.28
N ASP A 187 4.33 38.24 8.46
CA ASP A 187 4.17 38.45 7.02
C ASP A 187 3.89 37.09 6.34
N VAL A 188 3.01 37.09 5.35
CA VAL A 188 2.75 35.93 4.50
C VAL A 188 3.99 35.68 3.65
N ILE A 189 4.75 34.61 3.97
CA ILE A 189 5.98 34.23 3.25
C ILE A 189 5.64 33.57 1.92
N ASP A 190 4.53 32.86 1.88
CA ASP A 190 4.10 32.09 0.71
C ASP A 190 2.61 32.36 0.48
N SER A 191 2.31 33.11 -0.57
CA SER A 191 0.95 33.29 -1.07
C SER A 191 0.61 32.21 -2.10
N LEU A 192 1.51 31.27 -2.32
CA LEU A 192 1.28 30.18 -3.22
C LEU A 192 0.22 29.27 -2.58
N THR A 193 -0.98 29.48 -3.03
CA THR A 193 -2.08 28.53 -3.14
C THR A 193 -1.88 27.30 -2.25
N THR A 194 -2.19 27.44 -0.98
CA THR A 194 -2.45 26.30 -0.13
C THR A 194 -3.78 25.72 -0.60
N THR A 195 -3.70 24.89 -1.61
CA THR A 195 -4.87 24.21 -2.12
C THR A 195 -5.16 23.04 -1.21
N ASP A 196 -6.26 23.12 -0.49
CA ASP A 196 -6.75 21.97 0.24
C ASP A 196 -7.10 20.86 -0.75
N GLN A 197 -6.51 19.69 -0.54
CA GLN A 197 -6.74 18.53 -1.39
C GLN A 197 -7.25 17.35 -0.56
N TYR A 198 -8.35 16.76 -1.01
CA TYR A 198 -9.00 15.64 -0.37
C TYR A 198 -9.21 14.51 -1.36
N SER A 199 -8.99 13.28 -0.91
CA SER A 199 -9.35 12.08 -1.67
C SER A 199 -10.45 11.29 -0.97
N PHE A 200 -11.30 10.68 -1.79
CA PHE A 200 -12.45 9.90 -1.35
C PHE A 200 -12.34 8.48 -1.91
N ASP A 201 -12.57 7.49 -1.06
CA ASP A 201 -12.78 6.10 -1.44
C ASP A 201 -14.15 5.67 -0.92
N ALA A 202 -15.07 5.37 -1.82
CA ALA A 202 -16.39 4.86 -1.47
C ALA A 202 -16.56 3.46 -2.07
N SER A 203 -16.95 2.48 -1.26
CA SER A 203 -17.20 1.13 -1.71
C SER A 203 -18.42 0.51 -1.04
N TYR A 204 -19.04 -0.45 -1.72
CA TYR A 204 -20.14 -1.25 -1.19
C TYR A 204 -19.88 -2.73 -1.43
N SER A 205 -19.65 -3.48 -0.36
CA SER A 205 -19.40 -4.92 -0.43
C SER A 205 -20.64 -5.72 -0.12
N ILE A 206 -21.11 -6.53 -1.06
CA ILE A 206 -22.27 -7.42 -0.88
C ILE A 206 -21.94 -8.83 -1.38
N ALA A 207 -22.51 -9.83 -0.71
CA ALA A 207 -22.45 -11.23 -1.14
C ALA A 207 -23.76 -11.62 -1.85
N LEU A 208 -23.68 -12.00 -3.13
CA LEU A 208 -24.79 -12.43 -3.96
C LEU A 208 -24.51 -13.86 -4.44
N ALA A 209 -25.32 -14.82 -4.04
CA ALA A 209 -25.15 -16.23 -4.42
C ALA A 209 -23.72 -16.80 -4.19
N GLY A 210 -23.06 -16.37 -3.11
CA GLY A 210 -21.71 -16.80 -2.76
C GLY A 210 -20.58 -16.03 -3.47
N ILE A 211 -20.92 -15.12 -4.39
CA ILE A 211 -19.98 -14.20 -5.03
C ILE A 211 -19.98 -12.88 -4.24
N LYS A 212 -18.81 -12.44 -3.78
CA LYS A 212 -18.68 -11.09 -3.19
C LYS A 212 -18.39 -10.10 -4.31
N VAL A 213 -19.26 -9.08 -4.42
CA VAL A 213 -19.11 -7.95 -5.35
C VAL A 213 -18.80 -6.70 -4.54
N THR A 214 -17.83 -5.92 -4.99
CA THR A 214 -17.43 -4.67 -4.32
C THR A 214 -17.25 -3.57 -5.37
N PRO A 215 -18.32 -2.88 -5.81
CA PRO A 215 -18.18 -1.63 -6.57
C PRO A 215 -17.43 -0.60 -5.73
N GLN A 216 -16.64 0.22 -6.39
CA GLN A 216 -15.76 1.22 -5.79
C GLN A 216 -15.70 2.49 -6.64
N LEU A 217 -15.66 3.62 -5.97
CA LEU A 217 -15.41 4.93 -6.53
C LEU A 217 -14.25 5.56 -5.77
N LEU A 218 -13.24 6.00 -6.51
CA LEU A 218 -12.09 6.74 -5.98
C LEU A 218 -12.05 8.10 -6.69
N MET A 219 -11.93 9.19 -5.95
CA MET A 219 -11.85 10.52 -6.51
C MET A 219 -10.99 11.44 -5.65
N THR A 220 -10.34 12.40 -6.29
CA THR A 220 -9.67 13.51 -5.62
C THR A 220 -10.45 14.79 -5.90
N ILE A 221 -10.59 15.63 -4.90
CA ILE A 221 -11.09 17.00 -5.00
C ILE A 221 -9.94 17.91 -4.63
N SER A 222 -9.62 18.83 -5.52
CA SER A 222 -8.59 19.85 -5.34
C SER A 222 -9.12 21.18 -5.85
N ASP A 223 -8.40 22.26 -5.58
CA ASP A 223 -8.73 23.57 -6.09
C ASP A 223 -8.61 23.65 -7.63
N GLU A 224 -9.15 24.73 -8.21
CA GLU A 224 -9.19 24.94 -9.64
C GLU A 224 -7.79 24.86 -10.29
N GLY A 225 -7.67 24.01 -11.32
CA GLY A 225 -6.43 23.79 -12.07
C GLY A 225 -5.56 22.64 -11.62
N ASP A 226 -5.85 22.01 -10.47
CA ASP A 226 -5.12 20.84 -10.01
C ASP A 226 -5.71 19.52 -10.58
N PRO A 227 -4.88 18.49 -10.78
CA PRO A 227 -5.35 17.20 -11.26
C PRO A 227 -6.38 16.58 -10.31
N ALA A 228 -7.55 16.25 -10.81
CA ALA A 228 -8.64 15.64 -10.07
C ALA A 228 -9.07 14.29 -10.72
N PRO A 229 -8.28 13.23 -10.58
CA PRO A 229 -8.59 11.94 -11.16
C PRO A 229 -9.83 11.31 -10.51
N LEU A 230 -10.64 10.67 -11.36
CA LEU A 230 -11.80 9.89 -10.99
C LEU A 230 -11.59 8.43 -11.44
N THR A 231 -11.65 7.49 -10.51
CA THR A 231 -11.60 6.06 -10.80
C THR A 231 -12.89 5.39 -10.33
N TYR A 232 -13.49 4.60 -11.18
CA TYR A 232 -14.62 3.74 -10.82
C TYR A 232 -14.34 2.30 -11.25
N GLY A 233 -14.78 1.36 -10.45
CA GLY A 233 -14.49 -0.04 -10.70
C GLY A 233 -15.26 -1.00 -9.82
N ALA A 234 -14.90 -2.25 -9.91
CA ALA A 234 -15.47 -3.29 -9.06
C ALA A 234 -14.47 -4.42 -8.80
N GLY A 235 -14.47 -4.88 -7.55
CA GLY A 235 -13.85 -6.13 -7.13
C GLY A 235 -14.86 -7.27 -7.12
N LEU A 236 -14.40 -8.47 -7.52
CA LEU A 236 -15.15 -9.72 -7.48
C LEU A 236 -14.35 -10.74 -6.69
N ALA A 237 -14.98 -11.46 -5.75
CA ALA A 237 -14.38 -12.66 -5.15
C ALA A 237 -15.35 -13.82 -5.31
N LEU A 238 -14.84 -14.89 -5.93
CA LEU A 238 -15.63 -16.08 -6.24
C LEU A 238 -15.57 -17.10 -5.10
N PRO A 239 -16.55 -18.00 -5.00
CA PRO A 239 -16.49 -19.13 -4.11
C PRO A 239 -15.22 -19.96 -4.34
N LYS A 240 -14.70 -20.57 -3.28
CA LYS A 240 -13.55 -21.46 -3.42
C LYS A 240 -13.89 -22.70 -4.22
N VAL A 241 -13.05 -23.03 -5.21
CA VAL A 241 -13.14 -24.26 -6.01
C VAL A 241 -11.87 -25.06 -5.79
N ALA A 242 -11.99 -26.31 -5.40
CA ALA A 242 -10.85 -27.20 -5.11
C ALA A 242 -9.82 -26.63 -4.12
N GLY A 243 -10.28 -25.83 -3.15
CA GLY A 243 -9.41 -25.18 -2.16
C GLY A 243 -8.76 -23.86 -2.64
N PHE A 244 -8.99 -23.45 -3.88
CA PHE A 244 -8.52 -22.18 -4.44
C PHE A 244 -9.61 -21.11 -4.42
N GLY A 245 -9.29 -19.95 -3.86
CA GLY A 245 -10.08 -18.73 -3.98
C GLY A 245 -9.58 -17.90 -5.15
N THR A 246 -10.50 -17.44 -5.99
CA THR A 246 -10.22 -16.54 -7.10
C THR A 246 -10.86 -15.18 -6.86
N SER A 247 -10.19 -14.13 -7.28
CA SER A 247 -10.74 -12.78 -7.27
C SER A 247 -10.29 -12.02 -8.51
N ALA A 248 -11.08 -11.05 -8.91
CA ALA A 248 -10.77 -10.14 -9.99
C ALA A 248 -11.07 -8.69 -9.55
N TYR A 249 -10.42 -7.75 -10.19
CA TYR A 249 -10.71 -6.33 -10.08
C TYR A 249 -10.64 -5.70 -11.46
N PHE A 250 -11.53 -4.75 -11.73
CA PHE A 250 -11.49 -3.90 -12.91
C PHE A 250 -11.81 -2.48 -12.49
N GLY A 251 -11.08 -1.50 -13.02
CA GLY A 251 -11.34 -0.09 -12.83
C GLY A 251 -10.96 0.73 -14.05
N MET A 252 -11.66 1.84 -14.23
CA MET A 252 -11.39 2.86 -15.23
C MET A 252 -11.08 4.17 -14.51
N THR A 253 -10.09 4.88 -15.01
CA THR A 253 -9.67 6.18 -14.50
C THR A 253 -9.76 7.21 -15.62
N SER A 254 -10.25 8.38 -15.30
CA SER A 254 -10.17 9.58 -16.15
C SER A 254 -9.65 10.75 -15.32
N GLN A 255 -8.79 11.55 -15.91
CA GLN A 255 -8.35 12.82 -15.38
C GLN A 255 -8.51 13.85 -16.47
N ASN A 256 -9.41 14.79 -16.24
CA ASN A 256 -9.57 15.96 -17.09
C ASN A 256 -8.72 17.06 -16.44
N ALA A 257 -7.72 17.49 -17.16
CA ALA A 257 -6.96 18.69 -16.80
C ALA A 257 -7.11 19.65 -17.99
N ASP A 258 -7.11 20.92 -17.73
CA ASP A 258 -7.19 21.96 -18.78
C ASP A 258 -5.94 21.99 -19.66
N ASP A 259 -4.94 21.12 -19.38
CA ASP A 259 -3.65 21.05 -20.04
C ASP A 259 -3.15 19.62 -20.31
N THR A 260 -1.89 19.52 -20.68
CA THR A 260 -1.11 18.35 -21.11
C THR A 260 -1.16 17.12 -20.20
N ASP A 261 -1.78 17.20 -19.04
CA ASP A 261 -1.80 16.13 -18.02
C ASP A 261 -3.12 15.33 -18.02
N ALA A 262 -4.05 15.63 -18.93
CA ALA A 262 -5.27 14.86 -19.08
C ALA A 262 -4.98 13.44 -19.57
N TYR A 263 -5.66 12.45 -19.00
CA TYR A 263 -5.53 11.07 -19.43
C TYR A 263 -6.76 10.23 -19.13
N THR A 264 -6.88 9.15 -19.84
CA THR A 264 -7.78 8.05 -19.52
C THR A 264 -7.00 6.74 -19.37
N GLY A 265 -7.59 5.77 -18.70
CA GLY A 265 -6.97 4.46 -18.58
C GLY A 265 -7.87 3.44 -17.91
N TRP A 266 -7.45 2.20 -17.98
CA TRP A 266 -8.10 1.13 -17.25
C TRP A 266 -7.05 0.21 -16.61
N ILE A 267 -7.47 -0.46 -15.56
CA ILE A 267 -6.67 -1.42 -14.81
C ILE A 267 -7.50 -2.66 -14.51
N ALA A 268 -6.86 -3.82 -14.58
CA ALA A 268 -7.49 -5.10 -14.26
C ALA A 268 -6.53 -6.01 -13.48
N ARG A 269 -7.07 -6.80 -12.57
CA ARG A 269 -6.37 -7.85 -11.84
C ARG A 269 -7.16 -9.14 -11.85
N ALA A 270 -6.46 -10.26 -12.07
CA ALA A 270 -6.94 -11.59 -11.74
C ALA A 270 -6.01 -12.22 -10.70
N LYS A 271 -6.55 -12.78 -9.60
CA LYS A 271 -5.78 -13.34 -8.49
C LYS A 271 -6.31 -14.72 -8.09
N LEU A 272 -5.36 -15.62 -7.81
CA LEU A 272 -5.59 -16.98 -7.31
C LEU A 272 -4.83 -17.17 -5.99
N VAL A 273 -5.49 -17.70 -4.98
CA VAL A 273 -4.87 -18.05 -3.70
C VAL A 273 -5.41 -19.38 -3.22
N GLY A 274 -4.54 -20.32 -2.88
CA GLY A 274 -5.00 -21.62 -2.39
C GLY A 274 -3.89 -22.47 -1.81
N LYS A 275 -4.31 -23.54 -1.14
CA LYS A 275 -3.38 -24.56 -0.63
C LYS A 275 -2.90 -25.43 -1.79
N LEU A 276 -1.61 -25.64 -1.90
CA LEU A 276 -0.98 -26.52 -2.89
C LEU A 276 0.07 -27.37 -2.19
N GLY A 277 -0.20 -28.66 -2.05
CA GLY A 277 0.66 -29.57 -1.29
C GLY A 277 0.89 -29.10 0.15
N PRO A 278 2.14 -29.04 0.64
CA PRO A 278 2.47 -28.63 2.00
C PRO A 278 2.45 -27.11 2.23
N GLY A 279 2.26 -26.32 1.18
CA GLY A 279 2.28 -24.87 1.24
C GLY A 279 1.04 -24.19 0.65
N ALA A 280 1.16 -22.91 0.38
CA ALA A 280 0.13 -22.08 -0.23
C ALA A 280 0.66 -21.35 -1.46
N LEU A 281 -0.05 -21.45 -2.57
CA LEU A 281 0.19 -20.70 -3.79
C LEU A 281 -0.58 -19.37 -3.73
N THR A 282 0.10 -18.30 -4.08
CA THR A 282 -0.52 -17.00 -4.41
C THR A 282 -0.02 -16.57 -5.77
N ALA A 283 -0.92 -16.30 -6.68
CA ALA A 283 -0.58 -15.80 -8.01
C ALA A 283 -1.57 -14.72 -8.43
N TRP A 284 -1.08 -13.69 -9.12
CA TRP A 284 -1.94 -12.72 -9.79
C TRP A 284 -1.29 -12.16 -11.05
N TYR A 285 -2.14 -11.65 -11.91
CA TYR A 285 -1.78 -10.96 -13.12
C TYR A 285 -2.56 -9.66 -13.20
N ASP A 286 -1.83 -8.57 -13.45
CA ASP A 286 -2.36 -7.22 -13.59
C ASP A 286 -2.12 -6.72 -15.00
N MET A 287 -3.05 -5.94 -15.52
CA MET A 287 -2.92 -5.20 -16.76
C MET A 287 -3.39 -3.77 -16.55
N ALA A 288 -2.76 -2.82 -17.21
CA ALA A 288 -3.19 -1.44 -17.26
C ALA A 288 -2.91 -0.84 -18.64
N THR A 289 -3.76 0.10 -19.04
CA THR A 289 -3.51 0.98 -20.18
C THR A 289 -3.62 2.41 -19.68
N TYR A 290 -2.65 3.21 -20.01
CA TYR A 290 -2.62 4.66 -19.78
C TYR A 290 -2.63 5.34 -21.16
N THR A 291 -3.61 6.19 -21.43
CA THR A 291 -3.78 6.92 -22.69
C THR A 291 -3.78 8.40 -22.35
N PRO A 292 -2.68 9.13 -22.61
CA PRO A 292 -2.67 10.58 -22.48
C PRO A 292 -3.60 11.21 -23.51
N ASP A 293 -4.15 12.37 -23.17
CA ASP A 293 -5.07 13.10 -24.06
C ASP A 293 -4.31 13.99 -25.08
N ALA A 294 -3.00 14.10 -24.94
CA ALA A 294 -2.17 14.85 -25.87
C ALA A 294 -1.96 14.06 -27.17
N ASP A 295 -2.35 14.63 -28.30
CA ASP A 295 -2.28 14.03 -29.65
C ASP A 295 -0.88 13.49 -30.06
N ALA A 296 0.16 13.91 -29.38
CA ALA A 296 1.54 13.51 -29.68
C ALA A 296 2.07 12.33 -28.84
N LEU A 297 1.28 11.82 -27.90
CA LEU A 297 1.73 10.78 -26.95
C LEU A 297 0.96 9.47 -27.18
N GLU A 298 1.73 8.40 -27.31
CA GLU A 298 1.18 7.07 -27.53
C GLU A 298 0.73 6.39 -26.22
N PRO A 299 -0.31 5.56 -26.27
CA PRO A 299 -0.77 4.79 -25.14
C PRO A 299 0.32 3.86 -24.57
N THR A 300 0.43 3.84 -23.26
CA THR A 300 1.32 2.92 -22.53
C THR A 300 0.54 1.73 -22.00
N LYS A 301 0.97 0.52 -22.36
CA LYS A 301 0.42 -0.75 -21.88
C LYS A 301 1.38 -1.35 -20.85
N THR A 302 0.85 -1.68 -19.69
CA THR A 302 1.61 -2.23 -18.57
C THR A 302 1.04 -3.58 -18.17
N SER A 303 1.91 -4.54 -17.86
CA SER A 303 1.49 -5.78 -17.20
C SER A 303 2.38 -6.13 -16.02
N PHE A 304 1.82 -6.82 -15.05
CA PHE A 304 2.55 -7.29 -13.88
C PHE A 304 2.08 -8.69 -13.48
N MET A 305 3.01 -9.60 -13.31
CA MET A 305 2.77 -10.95 -12.85
C MET A 305 3.49 -11.17 -11.52
N TRP A 306 2.80 -11.80 -10.59
CA TRP A 306 3.32 -12.24 -9.30
C TRP A 306 2.96 -13.69 -9.07
N ILE A 307 3.96 -14.51 -8.76
CA ILE A 307 3.76 -15.91 -8.35
C ILE A 307 4.62 -16.15 -7.11
N SER A 308 4.00 -16.58 -6.03
CA SER A 308 4.67 -16.88 -4.76
C SER A 308 4.15 -18.19 -4.17
N TYR A 309 5.05 -19.03 -3.69
CA TYR A 309 4.71 -20.23 -2.95
C TYR A 309 5.21 -20.12 -1.52
N THR A 310 4.30 -20.12 -0.56
CA THR A 310 4.66 -19.97 0.86
C THR A 310 4.68 -21.33 1.52
N TYR A 311 5.83 -21.73 2.03
CA TYR A 311 6.04 -22.93 2.83
C TYR A 311 6.21 -22.58 4.30
N THR A 312 5.50 -23.27 5.20
CA THR A 312 5.59 -23.08 6.64
C THR A 312 6.69 -24.00 7.19
N LEU A 313 7.78 -23.38 7.65
CA LEU A 313 8.91 -24.07 8.29
C LEU A 313 8.61 -24.45 9.74
N HIS A 314 7.93 -23.54 10.45
CA HIS A 314 7.56 -23.72 11.84
C HIS A 314 6.24 -23.00 12.14
N LYS A 315 5.42 -23.58 13.02
CA LYS A 315 4.18 -22.96 13.49
C LYS A 315 3.92 -23.37 14.94
N SER A 316 3.59 -22.37 15.77
CA SER A 316 3.16 -22.55 17.16
C SER A 316 2.00 -21.60 17.47
N ASP A 317 1.49 -21.64 18.70
CA ASP A 317 0.55 -20.65 19.24
C ASP A 317 1.14 -19.24 19.33
N LYS A 318 2.46 -19.12 19.44
CA LYS A 318 3.18 -17.84 19.56
C LYS A 318 3.56 -17.21 18.21
N GLY A 319 3.48 -17.97 17.11
CA GLY A 319 3.83 -17.43 15.79
C GLY A 319 4.20 -18.50 14.77
N ALA A 320 4.76 -18.03 13.65
CA ALA A 320 5.18 -18.90 12.57
C ALA A 320 6.44 -18.41 11.87
N VAL A 321 7.19 -19.35 11.29
CA VAL A 321 8.31 -19.09 10.38
C VAL A 321 7.93 -19.63 9.01
N THR A 322 8.02 -18.80 7.98
CA THR A 322 7.70 -19.20 6.60
C THR A 322 8.83 -18.85 5.64
N LEU A 323 8.90 -19.62 4.56
CA LEU A 323 9.78 -19.39 3.42
C LEU A 323 8.93 -19.22 2.17
N ALA A 324 9.18 -18.19 1.39
CA ALA A 324 8.37 -17.90 0.20
C ALA A 324 9.27 -17.49 -1.00
N PRO A 325 9.65 -18.45 -1.87
CA PRO A 325 10.12 -18.12 -3.20
C PRO A 325 9.02 -17.35 -3.97
N THR A 326 9.44 -16.29 -4.66
CA THR A 326 8.55 -15.40 -5.39
C THR A 326 9.18 -15.00 -6.70
N TYR A 327 8.39 -15.07 -7.77
CA TYR A 327 8.72 -14.56 -9.09
C TYR A 327 7.81 -13.38 -9.41
N ARG A 328 8.38 -12.33 -10.01
CA ARG A 328 7.67 -11.16 -10.49
C ARG A 328 8.17 -10.78 -11.85
N LEU A 329 7.25 -10.41 -12.73
CA LEU A 329 7.55 -9.86 -14.04
C LEU A 329 6.71 -8.61 -14.26
N TYR A 330 7.37 -7.51 -14.53
CA TYR A 330 6.77 -6.26 -14.98
C TYR A 330 7.13 -6.02 -16.42
N THR A 331 6.18 -5.62 -17.26
CA THR A 331 6.44 -5.16 -18.63
C THR A 331 5.71 -3.86 -18.90
N GLN A 332 6.34 -2.99 -19.65
CA GLN A 332 5.75 -1.75 -20.14
C GLN A 332 6.08 -1.57 -21.61
N LYS A 333 5.08 -1.22 -22.40
CA LYS A 333 5.18 -0.99 -23.84
C LYS A 333 4.49 0.31 -24.20
N THR A 334 5.21 1.18 -24.90
CA THR A 334 4.66 2.40 -25.51
C THR A 334 5.06 2.39 -26.98
N GLU A 335 4.11 2.59 -27.89
CA GLU A 335 4.41 2.61 -29.33
C GLU A 335 5.46 3.68 -29.62
N GLY A 336 6.41 3.39 -30.49
CA GLY A 336 7.55 4.28 -30.79
C GLY A 336 8.60 4.40 -29.68
N SER A 337 8.44 3.77 -28.53
CA SER A 337 9.38 3.75 -27.42
C SER A 337 9.95 2.35 -27.20
N LEU A 338 11.01 2.29 -26.37
CA LEU A 338 11.60 1.01 -26.01
C LEU A 338 10.67 0.21 -25.10
N ASP A 339 10.56 -1.08 -25.40
CA ASP A 339 9.98 -2.03 -24.48
C ASP A 339 10.82 -2.11 -23.20
N TYR A 340 10.15 -2.06 -22.06
CA TYR A 340 10.78 -2.22 -20.76
C TYR A 340 10.27 -3.50 -20.08
N ALA A 341 11.19 -4.32 -19.61
CA ALA A 341 10.84 -5.48 -18.79
C ALA A 341 11.71 -5.53 -17.54
N ARG A 342 11.13 -5.94 -16.43
CA ARG A 342 11.85 -6.13 -15.18
C ARG A 342 11.38 -7.38 -14.47
N THR A 343 12.33 -8.28 -14.23
CA THR A 343 12.11 -9.55 -13.52
C THR A 343 12.70 -9.48 -12.13
N ASN A 344 11.95 -9.90 -11.12
CA ASN A 344 12.47 -10.12 -9.79
C ASN A 344 12.30 -11.58 -9.37
N ILE A 345 13.37 -12.17 -8.87
CA ILE A 345 13.36 -13.47 -8.21
C ILE A 345 13.72 -13.24 -6.75
N GLU A 346 12.83 -13.63 -5.84
CA GLU A 346 12.96 -13.35 -4.41
C GLU A 346 12.84 -14.63 -3.59
N LEU A 347 13.52 -14.64 -2.46
CA LEU A 347 13.34 -15.63 -1.42
C LEU A 347 13.04 -14.92 -0.11
N THR A 348 11.78 -14.89 0.30
CA THR A 348 11.38 -14.23 1.54
C THR A 348 11.36 -15.23 2.69
N THR A 349 12.17 -14.99 3.72
CA THR A 349 12.00 -15.61 5.04
C THR A 349 11.23 -14.65 5.92
N GLN A 350 10.16 -15.13 6.55
CA GLN A 350 9.31 -14.31 7.42
C GLN A 350 9.08 -15.01 8.75
N ILE A 351 9.19 -14.24 9.83
CA ILE A 351 8.76 -14.62 11.17
C ILE A 351 7.55 -13.74 11.50
N THR A 352 6.46 -14.36 11.97
CA THR A 352 5.32 -13.67 12.57
C THR A 352 5.22 -14.06 14.04
N PHE A 353 4.79 -13.13 14.90
CA PHE A 353 4.58 -13.38 16.32
C PHE A 353 3.28 -12.71 16.81
N LYS A 354 2.74 -13.27 17.91
CA LYS A 354 1.49 -12.82 18.56
C LYS A 354 1.78 -12.46 20.00
#